data_11cc9d31d66c640365cf77c4555be27d
#
_entry.id   11cc9d31d66c640365cf77c4555be27d
#
_cell.length_a   1.000
_cell.length_b   1.000
_cell.length_c   1.000
_cell.angle_alpha   90.00
_cell.angle_beta   90.00
_cell.angle_gamma   90.00
#
_symmetry.space_group_name_H-M   'P 1'
#
loop_
_entity.id
_entity.type
_entity.pdbx_description
1 polymer ?
#
loop_
_entity_poly.entity_id
_entity_poly.type
_entity_poly.pdbx_seq_one_letter_code
_entity_poly.pdbx_strand_id
1 'polypeptide(L)' 'MKGYLVNNGYMGLVEGKYMLFASEEDYADYMEN' A
#
# COMPACT_ATOMS: atom_id res chain seq x y z
N MET A 1 -6.55 4.04 5.96
CA MET A 1 -5.74 3.38 4.95
C MET A 1 -6.42 2.11 4.49
N LYS A 2 -6.38 1.82 3.23
CA LYS A 2 -7.10 0.69 2.67
C LYS A 2 -6.21 -0.11 1.74
N GLY A 3 -6.13 -1.41 1.98
CA GLY A 3 -5.28 -2.25 1.17
C GLY A 3 -5.34 -3.70 1.61
N TYR A 4 -4.52 -4.53 0.99
CA TYR A 4 -4.51 -5.96 1.29
C TYR A 4 -3.16 -6.58 0.91
N LEU A 5 -2.84 -7.68 1.57
CA LEU A 5 -1.59 -8.39 1.33
C LEU A 5 -1.67 -9.18 0.04
N VAL A 6 -0.55 -9.21 -0.68
CA VAL A 6 -0.41 -10.03 -1.88
C VAL A 6 0.92 -10.78 -1.79
N ASN A 7 1.16 -11.68 -2.74
CA ASN A 7 2.36 -12.52 -2.71
C ASN A 7 3.64 -11.73 -2.79
N ASN A 8 3.66 -10.64 -3.55
CA ASN A 8 4.88 -9.86 -3.73
C ASN A 8 4.91 -8.59 -2.91
N GLY A 9 4.00 -8.43 -1.94
CA GLY A 9 4.03 -7.24 -1.12
C GLY A 9 2.66 -6.85 -0.63
N TYR A 10 2.35 -5.58 -0.71
CA TYR A 10 1.11 -5.05 -0.19
C TYR A 10 0.48 -4.09 -1.21
N MET A 11 -0.78 -4.32 -1.54
CA MET A 11 -1.50 -3.43 -2.44
C MET A 11 -2.22 -2.39 -1.62
N GLY A 12 -1.82 -1.14 -1.76
CA GLY A 12 -2.43 -0.04 -1.02
C GLY A 12 -3.17 0.91 -1.92
N LEU A 13 -4.33 1.38 -1.47
CA LEU A 13 -5.16 2.29 -2.25
C LEU A 13 -4.60 3.70 -2.16
N VAL A 14 -4.28 4.29 -3.32
CA VAL A 14 -3.76 5.64 -3.41
C VAL A 14 -4.54 6.39 -4.47
N GLU A 15 -5.30 7.39 -4.05
CA GLU A 15 -6.06 8.26 -4.95
C GLU A 15 -6.94 7.46 -5.91
N GLY A 16 -7.63 6.47 -5.37
CA GLY A 16 -8.57 5.69 -6.16
C GLY A 16 -7.95 4.55 -6.95
N LYS A 17 -6.65 4.33 -6.79
CA LYS A 17 -5.96 3.25 -7.50
C LYS A 17 -5.11 2.45 -6.52
N TYR A 18 -5.03 1.13 -6.74
CA TYR A 18 -4.17 0.29 -5.93
C TYR A 18 -2.75 0.31 -6.48
N MET A 19 -1.79 0.50 -5.58
CA MET A 19 -0.37 0.48 -5.93
C MET A 19 0.34 -0.58 -5.13
N LEU A 20 1.35 -1.20 -5.72
CA LEU A 20 2.13 -2.24 -5.05
C LEU A 20 3.23 -1.61 -4.20
N PHE A 21 3.26 -1.99 -2.92
CA PHE A 21 4.30 -1.58 -2.00
C PHE A 21 5.03 -2.81 -1.48
N ALA A 22 6.25 -2.63 -1.02
CA ALA A 22 7.02 -3.74 -0.49
C ALA A 22 6.36 -4.34 0.76
N SER A 23 5.72 -3.49 1.56
CA SER A 23 5.03 -3.95 2.77
C SER A 23 3.97 -2.93 3.17
N GLU A 24 3.14 -3.33 4.13
CA GLU A 24 2.13 -2.42 4.67
C GLU A 24 2.79 -1.19 5.31
N GLU A 25 3.94 -1.40 5.92
CA GLU A 25 4.67 -0.32 6.56
C GLU A 25 5.11 0.72 5.53
N ASP A 26 5.57 0.26 4.38
CA ASP A 26 5.95 1.16 3.29
C ASP A 26 4.76 1.97 2.80
N TYR A 27 3.62 1.32 2.71
CA TYR A 27 2.39 2.01 2.31
C TYR A 27 2.02 3.07 3.35
N ALA A 28 2.09 2.73 4.63
CA ALA A 28 1.76 3.67 5.69
C ALA A 28 2.68 4.89 5.65
N ASP A 29 3.98 4.66 5.45
CA ASP A 29 4.94 5.75 5.34
C ASP A 29 4.61 6.66 4.17
N TYR A 30 4.26 6.05 3.04
CA TYR A 30 3.91 6.80 1.84
C TYR A 30 2.69 7.70 2.09
N MET A 31 1.67 7.14 2.72
CA MET A 31 0.43 7.87 2.96
C MET A 31 0.59 8.95 4.01
N GLU A 32 1.53 8.76 4.93
CA GLU A 32 1.75 9.70 6.00
C GLU A 32 2.42 10.98 5.52
N ASN A 33 3.17 10.90 4.48
CA ASN A 33 3.80 12.07 3.88
C ASN A 33 2.84 12.72 2.87
#